data_304c461d6e0bcfd092649b41ddaedd4a
#
_entry.id   304c461d6e0bcfd092649b41ddaedd4a
#
_cell.length_a   1.000
_cell.length_b   1.000
_cell.length_c   1.000
_cell.angle_alpha   90.00
_cell.angle_beta   90.00
_cell.angle_gamma   90.00
#
_symmetry.space_group_name_H-M   'P 1'
#
loop_
_entity.id
_entity.type
_entity.pdbx_description
1 polymer ?
#
loop_
_entity_poly.entity_id
_entity_poly.type
_entity_poly.pdbx_seq_one_letter_code
_entity_poly.pdbx_strand_id
1 'polypeptide(L)'
;MRDLIFEIGTEEIPAGYLEPAYAQMRDKFTQKAKDLRIAHGAVKVMGTPRRLTLIVSDVAESQEDIKEELLGPSKKAAYDANGNFTKAAEGFARSKGVAPSDLKVVNTPKGEYLMLIREVVGQGSLGLLPDVLGEIIKELSFPKSMRWGANSLSFVRPIQWILALFGSDIVAIEHEGIKASNLSSGHRFHANNTFVVESVASYFEQLEKHKVVVDPKVRRELVVQEINAALQANTDLVGGTVAVDEA
;
A
#
# COMPACT_ATOMS: atom_id res chain seq x y z
N MET A 1 4.75 14.31 -6.24
CA MET A 1 3.82 13.16 -6.13
C MET A 1 4.10 12.17 -7.25
N ARG A 2 4.01 10.88 -7.00
CA ARG A 2 4.38 9.80 -7.93
C ARG A 2 3.39 8.65 -7.80
N ASP A 3 3.16 7.92 -8.87
CA ASP A 3 2.28 6.75 -8.81
C ASP A 3 3.01 5.55 -8.20
N LEU A 4 2.27 4.74 -7.47
CA LEU A 4 2.72 3.47 -6.91
C LEU A 4 2.01 2.33 -7.64
N ILE A 5 2.78 1.34 -8.08
CA ILE A 5 2.26 0.06 -8.53
C ILE A 5 2.90 -1.06 -7.70
N PHE A 6 2.07 -1.96 -7.22
CA PHE A 6 2.48 -3.12 -6.44
C PHE A 6 1.70 -4.34 -6.89
N GLU A 7 2.40 -5.35 -7.39
CA GLU A 7 1.81 -6.60 -7.85
C GLU A 7 2.42 -7.79 -7.11
N ILE A 8 1.56 -8.65 -6.59
CA ILE A 8 1.92 -9.95 -6.03
C ILE A 8 1.52 -11.00 -7.06
N GLY A 9 2.50 -11.57 -7.75
CA GLY A 9 2.30 -12.66 -8.70
C GLY A 9 2.32 -14.01 -8.00
N THR A 10 1.36 -14.88 -8.31
CA THR A 10 1.16 -16.16 -7.61
C THR A 10 0.84 -17.29 -8.57
N GLU A 11 0.76 -18.50 -8.04
CA GLU A 11 -0.02 -19.57 -8.66
C GLU A 11 -1.54 -19.27 -8.53
N GLU A 12 -2.40 -20.06 -9.15
CA GLU A 12 -3.82 -19.74 -9.35
C GLU A 12 -4.61 -19.63 -8.04
N ILE A 13 -5.01 -18.41 -7.69
CA ILE A 13 -5.90 -18.09 -6.58
C ILE A 13 -7.33 -18.46 -6.97
N PRO A 14 -8.10 -19.13 -6.11
CA PRO A 14 -9.53 -19.38 -6.35
C PRO A 14 -10.30 -18.07 -6.58
N ALA A 15 -11.17 -18.03 -7.59
CA ALA A 15 -11.90 -16.84 -8.01
C ALA A 15 -12.63 -16.14 -6.84
N GLY A 16 -13.34 -16.90 -6.00
CA GLY A 16 -14.06 -16.34 -4.85
C GLY A 16 -13.19 -15.73 -3.75
N TYR A 17 -11.85 -15.80 -3.84
CA TYR A 17 -10.93 -15.17 -2.89
C TYR A 17 -10.40 -13.83 -3.39
N LEU A 18 -10.61 -13.50 -4.67
CA LEU A 18 -10.04 -12.30 -5.29
C LEU A 18 -10.67 -11.00 -4.76
N GLU A 19 -11.98 -10.88 -4.80
CA GLU A 19 -12.68 -9.66 -4.33
C GLU A 19 -12.39 -9.35 -2.85
N PRO A 20 -12.46 -10.31 -1.91
CA PRO A 20 -12.03 -10.08 -0.53
C PRO A 20 -10.57 -9.65 -0.41
N ALA A 21 -9.67 -10.19 -1.24
CA ALA A 21 -8.27 -9.81 -1.25
C ALA A 21 -8.07 -8.37 -1.76
N TYR A 22 -8.81 -7.96 -2.80
CA TYR A 22 -8.77 -6.58 -3.31
C TYR A 22 -9.20 -5.58 -2.23
N ALA A 23 -10.30 -5.87 -1.53
CA ALA A 23 -10.75 -5.03 -0.43
C ALA A 23 -9.69 -4.92 0.68
N GLN A 24 -9.12 -6.04 1.11
CA GLN A 24 -8.07 -6.05 2.13
C GLN A 24 -6.83 -5.25 1.69
N MET A 25 -6.35 -5.42 0.46
CA MET A 25 -5.18 -4.67 -0.04
C MET A 25 -5.43 -3.16 -0.02
N ARG A 26 -6.60 -2.73 -0.51
CA ARG A 26 -6.98 -1.32 -0.52
C ARG A 26 -7.05 -0.75 0.88
N ASP A 27 -7.78 -1.41 1.77
CA ASP A 27 -8.05 -0.92 3.12
C ASP A 27 -6.77 -0.88 3.96
N LYS A 28 -5.92 -1.91 3.85
CA LYS A 28 -4.62 -1.96 4.53
C LYS A 28 -3.68 -0.86 4.04
N PHE A 29 -3.56 -0.67 2.73
CA PHE A 29 -2.73 0.41 2.19
C PHE A 29 -3.23 1.77 2.67
N THR A 30 -4.53 2.05 2.54
CA THR A 30 -5.13 3.32 2.95
C THR A 30 -4.90 3.60 4.43
N GLN A 31 -5.07 2.58 5.28
CA GLN A 31 -4.83 2.73 6.72
C GLN A 31 -3.36 3.01 7.03
N LYS A 32 -2.43 2.22 6.46
CA LYS A 32 -0.99 2.40 6.69
C LYS A 32 -0.48 3.74 6.17
N ALA A 33 -0.93 4.17 4.99
CA ALA A 33 -0.60 5.49 4.44
C ALA A 33 -1.08 6.63 5.33
N LYS A 34 -2.30 6.51 5.87
CA LYS A 34 -2.87 7.46 6.85
C LYS A 34 -2.03 7.49 8.14
N ASP A 35 -1.69 6.35 8.70
CA ASP A 35 -0.91 6.25 9.94
C ASP A 35 0.50 6.84 9.78
N LEU A 36 1.06 6.70 8.59
CA LEU A 36 2.35 7.27 8.20
C LEU A 36 2.24 8.70 7.65
N ARG A 37 1.06 9.28 7.58
CA ARG A 37 0.83 10.64 7.02
C ARG A 37 1.38 10.80 5.60
N ILE A 38 1.21 9.77 4.78
CA ILE A 38 1.55 9.80 3.36
C ILE A 38 0.27 10.11 2.60
N ALA A 39 0.18 11.32 2.07
CA ALA A 39 -0.94 11.72 1.23
C ALA A 39 -0.92 10.95 -0.09
N HIS A 40 -2.08 10.58 -0.60
CA HIS A 40 -2.24 9.86 -1.86
C HIS A 40 -3.58 10.15 -2.52
N GLY A 41 -3.67 9.89 -3.82
CA GLY A 41 -4.89 9.97 -4.61
C GLY A 41 -5.70 8.67 -4.57
N ALA A 42 -6.22 8.26 -5.73
CA ALA A 42 -7.09 7.08 -5.83
C ALA A 42 -6.31 5.77 -5.60
N VAL A 43 -6.92 4.87 -4.85
CA VAL A 43 -6.43 3.50 -4.63
C VAL A 43 -7.29 2.54 -5.44
N LYS A 44 -6.69 1.88 -6.43
CA LYS A 44 -7.33 0.85 -7.25
C LYS A 44 -6.68 -0.49 -6.98
N VAL A 45 -7.50 -1.53 -6.81
CA VAL A 45 -7.01 -2.91 -6.71
C VAL A 45 -7.75 -3.76 -7.71
N MET A 46 -7.01 -4.57 -8.43
CA MET A 46 -7.50 -5.45 -9.48
C MET A 46 -6.61 -6.68 -9.59
N GLY A 47 -6.96 -7.63 -10.44
CA GLY A 47 -6.10 -8.79 -10.61
C GLY A 47 -6.72 -9.88 -11.48
N THR A 48 -6.01 -10.97 -11.52
CA THR A 48 -6.40 -12.24 -12.15
C THR A 48 -6.19 -13.36 -11.15
N PRO A 49 -6.60 -14.60 -11.41
CA PRO A 49 -6.22 -15.72 -10.54
C PRO A 49 -4.72 -15.81 -10.23
N ARG A 50 -3.85 -15.25 -11.06
CA ARG A 50 -2.40 -15.33 -10.87
C ARG A 50 -1.72 -14.05 -10.41
N ARG A 51 -2.49 -12.99 -10.10
CA ARG A 51 -1.93 -11.73 -9.58
C ARG A 51 -2.93 -10.90 -8.80
N LEU A 52 -2.44 -10.21 -7.80
CA LEU A 52 -3.14 -9.16 -7.09
C LEU A 52 -2.35 -7.87 -7.31
N THR A 53 -3.00 -6.82 -7.84
CA THR A 53 -2.32 -5.57 -8.21
C THR A 53 -2.98 -4.39 -7.52
N LEU A 54 -2.18 -3.62 -6.78
CA LEU A 54 -2.54 -2.35 -6.18
C LEU A 54 -1.92 -1.23 -7.00
N ILE A 55 -2.71 -0.25 -7.39
CA ILE A 55 -2.27 0.98 -8.06
C ILE A 55 -2.76 2.16 -7.25
N VAL A 56 -1.85 3.06 -6.90
CA VAL A 56 -2.17 4.28 -6.15
C VAL A 56 -1.63 5.47 -6.92
N SER A 57 -2.52 6.40 -7.27
CA SER A 57 -2.12 7.64 -7.91
C SER A 57 -1.62 8.68 -6.91
N ASP A 58 -0.77 9.57 -7.36
CA ASP A 58 -0.38 10.79 -6.64
C ASP A 58 0.08 10.57 -5.19
N VAL A 59 0.90 9.56 -4.95
CA VAL A 59 1.49 9.31 -3.63
C VAL A 59 2.55 10.37 -3.34
N ALA A 60 2.47 11.00 -2.18
CA ALA A 60 3.45 11.99 -1.74
C ALA A 60 4.86 11.39 -1.62
N GLU A 61 5.88 12.18 -1.95
CA GLU A 61 7.28 11.74 -1.91
C GLU A 61 7.86 11.71 -0.49
N SER A 62 7.16 12.34 0.46
CA SER A 62 7.48 12.31 1.89
C SER A 62 6.21 12.36 2.73
N GLN A 63 6.35 11.96 3.99
CA GLN A 63 5.33 12.21 5.01
C GLN A 63 5.11 13.71 5.18
N GLU A 64 3.92 14.10 5.62
CA GLU A 64 3.67 15.47 6.06
C GLU A 64 4.48 15.78 7.31
N ASP A 65 5.09 16.97 7.31
CA ASP A 65 5.75 17.50 8.49
C ASP A 65 4.72 17.76 9.59
N ILE A 66 5.09 17.48 10.82
CA ILE A 66 4.23 17.74 11.97
C ILE A 66 4.91 18.66 12.97
N LYS A 67 4.10 19.49 13.61
CA LYS A 67 4.48 20.18 14.84
C LYS A 67 4.07 19.33 16.02
N GLU A 68 5.04 18.77 16.71
CA GLU A 68 4.80 18.00 17.91
C GLU A 68 4.78 18.97 19.11
N GLU A 69 3.65 19.02 19.81
CA GLU A 69 3.45 19.83 21.00
C GLU A 69 3.46 18.90 22.24
N LEU A 70 4.54 18.98 23.01
CA LEU A 70 4.72 18.16 24.19
C LEU A 70 4.54 19.01 25.44
N LEU A 71 3.45 18.74 26.18
CA LEU A 71 3.16 19.44 27.43
C LEU A 71 4.09 18.95 28.54
N GLY A 72 4.76 19.89 29.19
CA GLY A 72 5.68 19.68 30.29
C GLY A 72 5.09 20.04 31.66
N PRO A 73 5.92 20.34 32.65
CA PRO A 73 5.50 20.74 33.98
C PRO A 73 4.78 22.09 33.97
N SER A 74 3.95 22.35 34.98
CA SER A 74 3.33 23.66 35.16
C SER A 74 4.40 24.75 35.36
N LYS A 75 4.14 25.97 34.95
CA LYS A 75 5.04 27.12 35.12
C LYS A 75 5.49 27.32 36.57
N LYS A 76 4.58 27.07 37.54
CA LYS A 76 4.89 27.16 38.97
C LYS A 76 5.89 26.10 39.43
N ALA A 77 5.89 24.92 38.81
CA ALA A 77 6.83 23.85 39.10
C ALA A 77 8.12 23.98 38.29
N ALA A 78 8.08 24.69 37.18
CA ALA A 78 9.17 24.83 36.22
C ALA A 78 10.13 25.97 36.53
N TYR A 79 9.69 27.00 37.25
CA TYR A 79 10.50 28.15 37.68
C TYR A 79 10.56 28.25 39.20
N ASP A 80 11.72 28.64 39.70
CA ASP A 80 11.92 28.99 41.10
C ASP A 80 11.47 30.47 41.41
N ALA A 81 11.56 30.90 42.63
CA ALA A 81 11.20 32.25 43.04
C ALA A 81 12.06 33.34 42.38
N ASN A 82 13.23 32.98 41.86
CA ASN A 82 14.17 33.90 41.19
C ASN A 82 13.99 33.86 39.64
N GLY A 83 13.07 33.04 39.14
CA GLY A 83 12.81 32.89 37.70
C GLY A 83 13.76 31.94 36.97
N ASN A 84 14.56 31.12 37.71
CA ASN A 84 15.43 30.13 37.11
C ASN A 84 14.67 28.81 36.90
N PHE A 85 15.12 28.04 35.92
CA PHE A 85 14.57 26.70 35.71
C PHE A 85 14.83 25.77 36.89
N THR A 86 13.80 25.05 37.29
CA THR A 86 13.92 24.01 38.33
C THR A 86 14.37 22.68 37.74
N LYS A 87 14.75 21.73 38.64
CA LYS A 87 15.04 20.35 38.21
C LYS A 87 13.91 19.70 37.42
N ALA A 88 12.65 20.10 37.63
CA ALA A 88 11.51 19.59 36.91
C ALA A 88 11.54 20.04 35.43
N ALA A 89 11.84 21.31 35.16
CA ALA A 89 11.98 21.83 33.80
C ALA A 89 13.22 21.24 33.10
N GLU A 90 14.36 21.21 33.81
CA GLU A 90 15.60 20.60 33.31
C GLU A 90 15.43 19.10 32.99
N GLY A 91 14.77 18.36 33.89
CA GLY A 91 14.47 16.93 33.66
C GLY A 91 13.57 16.69 32.46
N PHE A 92 12.55 17.51 32.29
CA PHE A 92 11.68 17.46 31.11
C PHE A 92 12.47 17.77 29.83
N ALA A 93 13.20 18.88 29.77
CA ALA A 93 14.05 19.24 28.63
C ALA A 93 15.05 18.13 28.27
N ARG A 94 15.77 17.59 29.29
CA ARG A 94 16.71 16.49 29.12
C ARG A 94 16.05 15.24 28.56
N SER A 95 14.86 14.88 29.07
CA SER A 95 14.11 13.69 28.57
C SER A 95 13.70 13.82 27.12
N LYS A 96 13.63 15.04 26.58
CA LYS A 96 13.28 15.34 25.19
C LYS A 96 14.49 15.73 24.32
N GLY A 97 15.69 15.73 24.89
CA GLY A 97 16.93 16.03 24.18
C GLY A 97 17.09 17.49 23.76
N VAL A 98 16.48 18.42 24.50
CA VAL A 98 16.48 19.86 24.20
C VAL A 98 17.02 20.68 25.38
N ALA A 99 17.38 21.95 25.12
CA ALA A 99 17.71 22.86 26.18
C ALA A 99 16.45 23.39 26.89
N PRO A 100 16.49 23.71 28.20
CA PRO A 100 15.36 24.32 28.90
C PRO A 100 14.89 25.65 28.26
N SER A 101 15.78 26.38 27.59
CA SER A 101 15.49 27.62 26.84
C SER A 101 14.56 27.40 25.65
N ASP A 102 14.46 26.17 25.11
CA ASP A 102 13.62 25.87 23.96
C ASP A 102 12.16 25.63 24.36
N LEU A 103 11.90 25.57 25.68
CA LEU A 103 10.57 25.39 26.22
C LEU A 103 9.82 26.73 26.22
N LYS A 104 8.57 26.72 25.76
CA LYS A 104 7.67 27.89 25.74
C LYS A 104 6.61 27.76 26.82
N VAL A 105 6.27 28.88 27.47
CA VAL A 105 5.12 28.92 28.38
C VAL A 105 3.84 29.04 27.56
N VAL A 106 2.88 28.16 27.77
CA VAL A 106 1.57 28.19 27.12
C VAL A 106 0.46 28.21 28.17
N ASN A 107 -0.63 28.91 27.82
CA ASN A 107 -1.83 28.91 28.62
C ASN A 107 -2.73 27.73 28.24
N THR A 108 -3.07 26.90 29.22
CA THR A 108 -4.01 25.80 29.04
C THR A 108 -5.25 26.04 29.96
N PRO A 109 -6.35 25.33 29.76
CA PRO A 109 -7.50 25.43 30.68
C PRO A 109 -7.17 25.10 32.15
N LYS A 110 -6.04 24.42 32.40
CA LYS A 110 -5.57 24.04 33.72
C LYS A 110 -4.51 24.99 34.28
N GLY A 111 -4.17 26.08 33.56
CA GLY A 111 -3.16 27.07 33.92
C GLY A 111 -1.98 27.14 32.94
N GLU A 112 -0.91 27.82 33.35
CA GLU A 112 0.31 27.98 32.54
C GLU A 112 1.23 26.75 32.70
N TYR A 113 1.66 26.23 31.56
CA TYR A 113 2.57 25.06 31.48
C TYR A 113 3.74 25.35 30.55
N LEU A 114 4.85 24.67 30.76
CA LEU A 114 5.89 24.58 29.75
C LEU A 114 5.43 23.66 28.62
N MET A 115 5.81 24.00 27.40
CA MET A 115 5.54 23.21 26.21
C MET A 115 6.78 23.20 25.31
N LEU A 116 7.16 22.05 24.85
CA LEU A 116 8.10 21.91 23.75
C LEU A 116 7.33 21.85 22.44
N ILE A 117 7.65 22.76 21.53
CA ILE A 117 7.14 22.72 20.14
C ILE A 117 8.34 22.43 19.26
N ARG A 118 8.30 21.26 18.59
CA ARG A 118 9.34 20.88 17.62
C ARG A 118 8.71 20.51 16.30
N GLU A 119 9.38 20.84 15.23
CA GLU A 119 9.03 20.37 13.90
C GLU A 119 9.68 19.00 13.69
N VAL A 120 8.87 18.02 13.32
CA VAL A 120 9.32 16.69 12.93
C VAL A 120 9.17 16.60 11.43
N VAL A 121 10.29 16.65 10.73
CA VAL A 121 10.34 16.55 9.26
C VAL A 121 9.92 15.15 8.84
N GLY A 122 9.06 15.07 7.84
CA GLY A 122 8.57 13.82 7.28
C GLY A 122 9.69 13.03 6.59
N GLN A 123 9.64 11.73 6.75
CA GLN A 123 10.57 10.81 6.07
C GLN A 123 10.13 10.60 4.62
N GLY A 124 11.08 10.30 3.74
CA GLY A 124 10.82 10.00 2.33
C GLY A 124 9.99 8.71 2.16
N SER A 125 8.92 8.80 1.36
CA SER A 125 7.99 7.67 1.15
C SER A 125 8.67 6.43 0.58
N LEU A 126 9.66 6.59 -0.32
CA LEU A 126 10.40 5.46 -0.88
C LEU A 126 11.09 4.60 0.20
N GLY A 127 11.51 5.20 1.31
CA GLY A 127 12.10 4.49 2.45
C GLY A 127 11.08 3.78 3.34
N LEU A 128 9.81 4.22 3.33
CA LEU A 128 8.73 3.67 4.16
C LEU A 128 7.91 2.61 3.44
N LEU A 129 7.77 2.72 2.13
CA LEU A 129 6.97 1.82 1.31
C LEU A 129 7.39 0.34 1.40
N PRO A 130 8.68 -0.04 1.55
CA PRO A 130 9.07 -1.43 1.72
C PRO A 130 8.36 -2.11 2.90
N ASP A 131 8.29 -1.44 4.05
CA ASP A 131 7.62 -1.97 5.24
C ASP A 131 6.10 -2.02 5.01
N VAL A 132 5.50 -0.96 4.48
CA VAL A 132 4.06 -0.91 4.17
C VAL A 132 3.64 -2.07 3.28
N LEU A 133 4.32 -2.26 2.16
CA LEU A 133 3.96 -3.29 1.18
C LEU A 133 4.32 -4.70 1.66
N GLY A 134 5.43 -4.84 2.38
CA GLY A 134 5.83 -6.10 3.00
C GLY A 134 4.84 -6.57 4.08
N GLU A 135 4.30 -5.65 4.87
CA GLU A 135 3.25 -5.94 5.85
C GLU A 135 1.93 -6.30 5.17
N ILE A 136 1.56 -5.64 4.08
CA ILE A 136 0.37 -6.02 3.30
C ILE A 136 0.45 -7.49 2.88
N ILE A 137 1.60 -7.95 2.34
CA ILE A 137 1.77 -9.38 1.98
C ILE A 137 1.50 -10.28 3.19
N LYS A 138 2.06 -9.96 4.35
CA LYS A 138 1.95 -10.79 5.56
C LYS A 138 0.54 -10.81 6.16
N GLU A 139 -0.18 -9.69 6.03
CA GLU A 139 -1.47 -9.49 6.66
C GLU A 139 -2.66 -9.87 5.78
N LEU A 140 -2.46 -10.16 4.49
CA LEU A 140 -3.52 -10.69 3.64
C LEU A 140 -4.00 -12.03 4.18
N SER A 141 -5.31 -12.12 4.44
CA SER A 141 -5.95 -13.30 5.00
C SER A 141 -6.88 -13.94 3.98
N PHE A 142 -6.84 -15.26 3.93
CA PHE A 142 -7.63 -16.08 3.01
C PHE A 142 -8.31 -17.20 3.77
N PRO A 143 -9.48 -17.69 3.31
CA PRO A 143 -10.17 -18.82 3.95
C PRO A 143 -9.31 -20.09 4.04
N LYS A 144 -8.45 -20.31 3.04
CA LYS A 144 -7.44 -21.37 3.05
C LYS A 144 -6.12 -20.80 2.57
N SER A 145 -5.07 -21.08 3.33
CA SER A 145 -3.69 -20.72 3.04
C SER A 145 -2.80 -21.95 3.10
N MET A 146 -1.65 -21.89 2.47
CA MET A 146 -0.66 -22.95 2.47
C MET A 146 0.74 -22.36 2.69
N ARG A 147 1.66 -23.21 3.15
CA ARG A 147 3.10 -22.94 3.12
C ARG A 147 3.72 -23.75 2.00
N TRP A 148 4.80 -23.28 1.44
CA TRP A 148 5.53 -23.97 0.37
C TRP A 148 7.03 -23.91 0.58
N GLY A 149 7.74 -24.93 0.13
CA GLY A 149 9.18 -25.04 0.36
C GLY A 149 9.53 -25.05 1.84
N ALA A 150 10.58 -24.35 2.22
CA ALA A 150 11.01 -24.14 3.60
C ALA A 150 10.50 -22.81 4.18
N ASN A 151 9.55 -22.15 3.53
CA ASN A 151 9.08 -20.82 3.86
C ASN A 151 8.22 -20.80 5.12
N SER A 152 8.29 -19.70 5.86
CA SER A 152 7.47 -19.48 7.06
C SER A 152 6.13 -18.83 6.74
N LEU A 153 6.06 -18.07 5.63
CA LEU A 153 4.84 -17.41 5.19
C LEU A 153 3.75 -18.42 4.83
N SER A 154 2.55 -18.13 5.30
CA SER A 154 1.32 -18.79 4.84
C SER A 154 0.57 -17.85 3.91
N PHE A 155 0.40 -18.24 2.66
CA PHE A 155 -0.33 -17.46 1.66
C PHE A 155 -1.32 -18.35 0.90
N VAL A 156 -2.25 -17.75 0.16
CA VAL A 156 -3.28 -18.51 -0.57
C VAL A 156 -2.69 -19.47 -1.61
N ARG A 157 -1.62 -19.05 -2.28
CA ARG A 157 -0.83 -19.82 -3.25
C ARG A 157 0.61 -19.36 -3.20
N PRO A 158 1.56 -20.18 -3.68
CA PRO A 158 2.97 -19.78 -3.77
C PRO A 158 3.14 -18.47 -4.54
N ILE A 159 3.85 -17.52 -3.93
CA ILE A 159 4.25 -16.29 -4.60
C ILE A 159 5.37 -16.62 -5.58
N GLN A 160 5.29 -16.08 -6.79
CA GLN A 160 6.22 -16.34 -7.89
C GLN A 160 7.07 -15.11 -8.22
N TRP A 161 6.50 -13.91 -8.12
CA TRP A 161 7.20 -12.66 -8.33
C TRP A 161 6.54 -11.53 -7.54
N ILE A 162 7.29 -10.46 -7.34
CA ILE A 162 6.80 -9.20 -6.78
C ILE A 162 7.24 -8.09 -7.71
N LEU A 163 6.29 -7.28 -8.20
CA LEU A 163 6.57 -6.02 -8.87
C LEU A 163 6.20 -4.90 -7.91
N ALA A 164 7.13 -3.96 -7.68
CA ALA A 164 6.87 -2.79 -6.83
C ALA A 164 7.65 -1.59 -7.34
N LEU A 165 6.93 -0.58 -7.86
CA LEU A 165 7.49 0.66 -8.36
C LEU A 165 6.82 1.87 -7.70
N PHE A 166 7.62 2.83 -7.31
CA PHE A 166 7.22 4.16 -6.90
C PHE A 166 7.75 5.18 -7.93
N GLY A 167 6.88 5.61 -8.84
CA GLY A 167 7.29 6.22 -10.10
C GLY A 167 8.11 5.24 -10.93
N SER A 168 9.40 5.54 -11.16
CA SER A 168 10.36 4.67 -11.83
C SER A 168 11.27 3.89 -10.88
N ASP A 169 11.22 4.19 -9.57
CA ASP A 169 12.11 3.56 -8.59
C ASP A 169 11.52 2.26 -8.07
N ILE A 170 12.36 1.22 -7.99
CA ILE A 170 11.97 -0.05 -7.40
C ILE A 170 11.86 0.11 -5.87
N VAL A 171 10.71 -0.26 -5.31
CA VAL A 171 10.52 -0.37 -3.87
C VAL A 171 11.16 -1.67 -3.40
N ALA A 172 12.18 -1.59 -2.57
CA ALA A 172 13.01 -2.73 -2.17
C ALA A 172 12.31 -3.62 -1.14
N ILE A 173 11.49 -4.56 -1.61
CA ILE A 173 10.83 -5.58 -0.80
C ILE A 173 11.54 -6.91 -1.05
N GLU A 174 11.80 -7.65 0.02
CA GLU A 174 12.20 -9.05 -0.08
C GLU A 174 11.29 -9.89 0.81
N HIS A 175 10.71 -10.93 0.24
CA HIS A 175 9.83 -11.83 0.96
C HIS A 175 10.09 -13.27 0.56
N GLU A 176 10.51 -14.09 1.54
CA GLU A 176 10.82 -15.53 1.35
C GLU A 176 11.78 -15.79 0.16
N GLY A 177 12.80 -14.95 0.01
CA GLY A 177 13.78 -15.04 -1.07
C GLY A 177 13.34 -14.43 -2.40
N ILE A 178 12.10 -13.95 -2.51
CA ILE A 178 11.59 -13.25 -3.69
C ILE A 178 11.82 -11.76 -3.51
N LYS A 179 12.63 -11.17 -4.37
CA LYS A 179 12.91 -9.74 -4.37
C LYS A 179 11.97 -9.02 -5.32
N ALA A 180 11.47 -7.87 -4.88
CA ALA A 180 10.72 -7.00 -5.76
C ALA A 180 11.59 -6.49 -6.91
N SER A 181 10.97 -6.35 -8.06
CA SER A 181 11.60 -5.85 -9.28
C SER A 181 10.60 -5.02 -10.07
N ASN A 182 10.98 -4.61 -11.25
CA ASN A 182 10.11 -4.01 -12.26
C ASN A 182 9.60 -5.03 -13.30
N LEU A 183 9.64 -6.32 -12.98
CA LEU A 183 9.22 -7.38 -13.88
C LEU A 183 7.83 -7.90 -13.51
N SER A 184 6.97 -8.06 -14.52
CA SER A 184 5.72 -8.79 -14.44
C SER A 184 5.72 -9.97 -15.42
N SER A 185 4.68 -10.80 -15.39
CA SER A 185 4.57 -12.01 -16.20
C SER A 185 3.32 -11.96 -17.08
N GLY A 186 3.42 -12.48 -18.29
CA GLY A 186 2.33 -12.59 -19.23
C GLY A 186 1.35 -13.74 -18.93
N HIS A 187 0.46 -13.97 -19.90
CA HIS A 187 -0.50 -15.07 -19.82
C HIS A 187 0.21 -16.42 -19.89
N ARG A 188 -0.08 -17.31 -18.94
CA ARG A 188 0.60 -18.61 -18.75
C ARG A 188 0.74 -19.45 -20.02
N PHE A 189 -0.26 -19.43 -20.89
CA PHE A 189 -0.31 -20.26 -22.09
C PHE A 189 -0.09 -19.47 -23.38
N HIS A 190 -0.55 -18.21 -23.46
CA HIS A 190 -0.53 -17.43 -24.69
C HIS A 190 0.68 -16.50 -24.80
N ALA A 191 1.32 -16.16 -23.70
CA ALA A 191 2.50 -15.28 -23.66
C ALA A 191 3.29 -15.52 -22.37
N ASN A 192 3.81 -16.74 -22.20
CA ASN A 192 4.49 -17.17 -20.97
C ASN A 192 5.92 -16.64 -20.91
N ASN A 193 6.07 -15.34 -20.81
CA ASN A 193 7.33 -14.62 -20.66
C ASN A 193 7.17 -13.46 -19.66
N THR A 194 8.29 -13.02 -19.12
CA THR A 194 8.35 -11.82 -18.29
C THR A 194 8.56 -10.59 -19.15
N PHE A 195 8.12 -9.44 -18.67
CA PHE A 195 8.31 -8.15 -19.29
C PHE A 195 8.60 -7.06 -18.27
N VAL A 196 9.26 -6.00 -18.73
CA VAL A 196 9.62 -4.85 -17.92
C VAL A 196 8.44 -3.88 -17.85
N VAL A 197 8.20 -3.35 -16.66
CA VAL A 197 7.25 -2.29 -16.36
C VAL A 197 8.03 -1.05 -15.92
N GLU A 198 7.77 0.09 -16.55
CA GLU A 198 8.45 1.36 -16.24
C GLU A 198 7.52 2.38 -15.59
N SER A 199 6.21 2.19 -15.75
CA SER A 199 5.17 3.08 -15.20
C SER A 199 3.82 2.36 -15.13
N VAL A 200 2.83 2.98 -14.50
CA VAL A 200 1.44 2.48 -14.49
C VAL A 200 0.88 2.38 -15.92
N ALA A 201 1.19 3.34 -16.80
CA ALA A 201 0.73 3.30 -18.20
C ALA A 201 1.36 2.11 -18.94
N SER A 202 2.70 1.95 -18.84
CA SER A 202 3.40 0.84 -19.48
C SER A 202 2.95 -0.52 -18.94
N TYR A 203 2.53 -0.60 -17.67
CA TYR A 203 1.99 -1.83 -17.10
C TYR A 203 0.77 -2.33 -17.87
N PHE A 204 -0.22 -1.47 -18.11
CA PHE A 204 -1.42 -1.85 -18.84
C PHE A 204 -1.12 -2.21 -20.30
N GLU A 205 -0.28 -1.42 -20.97
CA GLU A 205 0.14 -1.70 -22.36
C GLU A 205 0.85 -3.05 -22.48
N GLN A 206 1.77 -3.35 -21.54
CA GLN A 206 2.49 -4.61 -21.54
C GLN A 206 1.57 -5.79 -21.24
N LEU A 207 0.64 -5.65 -20.29
CA LEU A 207 -0.34 -6.70 -20.00
C LEU A 207 -1.19 -7.04 -21.23
N GLU A 208 -1.67 -6.04 -21.95
CA GLU A 208 -2.46 -6.24 -23.18
C GLU A 208 -1.64 -6.98 -24.24
N LYS A 209 -0.41 -6.54 -24.51
CA LYS A 209 0.53 -7.22 -25.42
C LYS A 209 0.76 -8.68 -25.03
N HIS A 210 0.81 -8.96 -23.73
CA HIS A 210 1.05 -10.28 -23.16
C HIS A 210 -0.23 -11.03 -22.81
N LYS A 211 -1.38 -10.64 -23.42
CA LYS A 211 -2.67 -11.34 -23.34
C LYS A 211 -3.23 -11.47 -21.91
N VAL A 212 -3.07 -10.44 -21.11
CA VAL A 212 -3.61 -10.37 -19.75
C VAL A 212 -4.56 -9.20 -19.62
N VAL A 213 -5.81 -9.47 -19.27
CA VAL A 213 -6.81 -8.47 -18.88
C VAL A 213 -6.90 -8.45 -17.37
N VAL A 214 -6.24 -7.47 -16.74
CA VAL A 214 -6.11 -7.43 -15.28
C VAL A 214 -7.34 -6.86 -14.59
N ASP A 215 -8.06 -5.93 -15.22
CA ASP A 215 -9.30 -5.37 -14.67
C ASP A 215 -10.46 -6.37 -14.80
N PRO A 216 -11.06 -6.83 -13.70
CA PRO A 216 -12.13 -7.82 -13.73
C PRO A 216 -13.40 -7.29 -14.43
N LYS A 217 -13.67 -5.98 -14.38
CA LYS A 217 -14.83 -5.38 -15.05
C LYS A 217 -14.65 -5.43 -16.57
N VAL A 218 -13.49 -4.97 -17.06
CA VAL A 218 -13.15 -5.03 -18.49
C VAL A 218 -13.17 -6.48 -18.98
N ARG A 219 -12.60 -7.40 -18.20
CA ARG A 219 -12.59 -8.84 -18.54
C ARG A 219 -14.00 -9.39 -18.67
N ARG A 220 -14.91 -9.05 -17.75
CA ARG A 220 -16.32 -9.47 -17.82
C ARG A 220 -17.02 -8.92 -19.07
N GLU A 221 -16.81 -7.64 -19.36
CA GLU A 221 -17.39 -7.00 -20.56
C GLU A 221 -16.92 -7.69 -21.85
N LEU A 222 -15.64 -7.99 -21.95
CA LEU A 222 -15.07 -8.71 -23.11
C LEU A 222 -15.69 -10.11 -23.25
N VAL A 223 -15.80 -10.86 -22.16
CA VAL A 223 -16.43 -12.21 -22.18
C VAL A 223 -17.88 -12.11 -22.65
N VAL A 224 -18.66 -11.17 -22.13
CA VAL A 224 -20.06 -10.95 -22.56
C VAL A 224 -20.13 -10.61 -24.05
N GLN A 225 -19.26 -9.73 -24.54
CA GLN A 225 -19.21 -9.35 -25.95
C GLN A 225 -18.87 -10.53 -26.85
N GLU A 226 -17.88 -11.34 -26.51
CA GLU A 226 -17.47 -12.52 -27.28
C GLU A 226 -18.57 -13.60 -27.31
N ILE A 227 -19.23 -13.84 -26.16
CA ILE A 227 -20.36 -14.77 -26.11
C ILE A 227 -21.51 -14.30 -27.02
N ASN A 228 -21.88 -13.00 -26.93
CA ASN A 228 -22.94 -12.45 -27.77
C ASN A 228 -22.58 -12.52 -29.25
N ALA A 229 -21.34 -12.24 -29.62
CA ALA A 229 -20.87 -12.38 -30.99
C ALA A 229 -20.94 -13.85 -31.49
N ALA A 230 -20.55 -14.78 -30.65
CA ALA A 230 -20.64 -16.21 -30.97
C ALA A 230 -22.09 -16.69 -31.14
N LEU A 231 -23.01 -16.21 -30.28
CA LEU A 231 -24.46 -16.52 -30.42
C LEU A 231 -25.05 -15.94 -31.70
N GLN A 232 -24.68 -14.71 -32.07
CA GLN A 232 -25.15 -14.10 -33.34
C GLN A 232 -24.61 -14.81 -34.56
N ALA A 233 -23.39 -15.33 -34.51
CA ALA A 233 -22.78 -16.09 -35.60
C ALA A 233 -23.38 -17.48 -35.80
N ASN A 234 -24.02 -18.05 -34.76
CA ASN A 234 -24.63 -19.38 -34.79
C ASN A 234 -26.15 -19.27 -34.69
N THR A 235 -26.79 -19.10 -35.83
CA THR A 235 -28.26 -18.92 -35.96
C THR A 235 -29.08 -20.06 -35.35
N ASP A 236 -28.50 -21.24 -35.17
CA ASP A 236 -29.15 -22.42 -34.58
C ASP A 236 -29.30 -22.35 -33.06
N LEU A 237 -28.65 -21.34 -32.41
CA LEU A 237 -28.67 -21.13 -30.94
C LEU A 237 -29.62 -19.97 -30.55
N VAL A 238 -30.52 -19.55 -31.40
CA VAL A 238 -31.42 -18.43 -31.18
C VAL A 238 -32.43 -18.74 -30.08
N GLY A 239 -32.35 -18.00 -28.97
CA GLY A 239 -33.35 -18.04 -27.88
C GLY A 239 -32.80 -18.14 -26.47
N GLY A 240 -31.47 -18.18 -26.28
CA GLY A 240 -30.83 -18.20 -24.97
C GLY A 240 -30.48 -16.80 -24.45
N THR A 241 -30.71 -16.55 -23.18
CA THR A 241 -30.10 -15.41 -22.45
C THR A 241 -28.78 -15.82 -21.87
N VAL A 242 -27.74 -15.04 -22.11
CA VAL A 242 -26.43 -15.25 -21.48
C VAL A 242 -26.46 -14.66 -20.08
N ALA A 243 -26.46 -15.52 -19.08
CA ALA A 243 -26.20 -15.13 -17.70
C ALA A 243 -24.70 -15.33 -17.41
N VAL A 244 -23.99 -14.24 -17.15
CA VAL A 244 -22.62 -14.30 -16.63
C VAL A 244 -22.73 -14.10 -15.12
N ASP A 245 -22.58 -15.19 -14.36
CA ASP A 245 -22.59 -15.12 -12.92
C ASP A 245 -21.41 -14.27 -12.39
N GLU A 246 -21.69 -13.48 -11.36
CA GLU A 246 -20.67 -12.79 -10.59
C GLU A 246 -19.99 -13.81 -9.65
N ALA A 247 -18.99 -14.50 -10.15
CA ALA A 247 -18.16 -15.40 -9.36
C ALA A 247 -16.86 -14.72 -8.90
#